data_84cd931b1318578226850dc4c81f49e1
#
_entry.id   84cd931b1318578226850dc4c81f49e1
#
_cell.length_a   1.000
_cell.length_b   1.000
_cell.length_c   1.000
_cell.angle_alpha   90.00
_cell.angle_beta   90.00
_cell.angle_gamma   90.00
#
_symmetry.space_group_name_H-M   'P 1'
#
loop_
_entity.id
_entity.type
_entity.pdbx_description
1 polymer ?
#
loop_
_entity_poly.entity_id
_entity_poly.type
_entity_poly.pdbx_seq_one_letter_code
_entity_poly.pdbx_strand_id
1 'polypeptide(L)'
;MVGTTLGNPVPGPLLHLGDRRICTPLRHSEFETELSLHPDKAWVSWLLNGIANGVSVGFVGPHTPHLSRNLISASQHPLIISSELEKEVAAGRVLGPFEHIPTPSFRSSGLGAIPKKNGRWSMILHLSAPYGRSVNDGIHKEQFPIHYATVDDAVDLISRFGKGAILAKVDLKAAFRMVPIHPDDWDLLGMQWQGNFYMDTCLPFGLRSAPFLFNQFAEALHWILHTNHHVDAVHYLDDFLIVGSPGADQCASSVQETLRVCEREAWYTSGHG
;
A
#
# COMPACT_ATOMS: atom_id res chain seq x y z
N MET A 1 -36.72 11.12 30.12
CA MET A 1 -35.85 10.60 29.07
C MET A 1 -35.75 11.69 28.00
N VAL A 2 -34.67 12.47 28.02
CA VAL A 2 -34.42 13.53 27.03
C VAL A 2 -33.42 12.96 26.03
N GLY A 3 -33.92 12.68 24.83
CA GLY A 3 -33.08 12.22 23.73
C GLY A 3 -32.24 13.39 23.19
N THR A 4 -30.97 13.39 23.47
CA THR A 4 -30.00 14.27 22.82
C THR A 4 -29.81 13.79 21.38
N THR A 5 -30.45 14.46 20.43
CA THR A 5 -30.08 14.39 19.01
C THR A 5 -28.68 14.99 18.86
N LEU A 6 -27.71 14.13 18.62
CA LEU A 6 -26.40 14.55 18.15
C LEU A 6 -26.60 15.26 16.81
N GLY A 7 -26.48 16.58 16.80
CA GLY A 7 -26.50 17.39 15.58
C GLY A 7 -25.39 16.93 14.65
N ASN A 8 -25.68 16.90 13.34
CA ASN A 8 -24.64 16.62 12.34
C ASN A 8 -23.52 17.65 12.51
N PRO A 9 -22.25 17.21 12.55
CA PRO A 9 -21.12 18.13 12.64
C PRO A 9 -21.12 19.08 11.42
N VAL A 10 -20.98 20.38 11.68
CA VAL A 10 -20.90 21.39 10.64
C VAL A 10 -19.59 21.18 9.86
N PRO A 11 -19.65 21.12 8.51
CA PRO A 11 -18.43 21.05 7.71
C PRO A 11 -17.54 22.28 7.98
N GLY A 12 -16.27 22.04 8.31
CA GLY A 12 -15.26 23.09 8.38
C GLY A 12 -14.86 23.62 7.00
N PRO A 13 -13.87 24.51 6.91
CA PRO A 13 -13.35 24.97 5.63
C PRO A 13 -12.89 23.73 4.82
N LEU A 14 -13.51 23.55 3.65
CA LEU A 14 -13.22 22.43 2.75
C LEU A 14 -11.75 22.51 2.32
N LEU A 15 -11.08 21.34 2.30
CA LEU A 15 -9.78 21.22 1.64
C LEU A 15 -9.90 21.70 0.20
N HIS A 16 -9.14 22.74 -0.15
CA HIS A 16 -9.06 23.18 -1.54
C HIS A 16 -8.39 22.06 -2.37
N LEU A 17 -8.98 21.72 -3.51
CA LEU A 17 -8.45 20.73 -4.46
C LEU A 17 -6.98 20.96 -4.83
N GLY A 18 -6.50 22.22 -4.75
CA GLY A 18 -5.11 22.58 -5.01
C GLY A 18 -4.08 22.11 -3.97
N ASP A 19 -4.51 21.69 -2.77
CA ASP A 19 -3.60 21.23 -1.70
C ASP A 19 -3.42 19.70 -1.67
N ARG A 20 -4.04 18.97 -2.60
CA ARG A 20 -3.99 17.50 -2.69
C ARG A 20 -2.72 17.03 -3.40
N ARG A 21 -1.58 17.16 -2.73
CA ARG A 21 -0.31 16.66 -3.27
C ARG A 21 -0.18 15.16 -3.05
N ILE A 22 0.22 14.46 -4.11
CA ILE A 22 0.61 13.06 -4.02
C ILE A 22 1.89 12.95 -3.19
N CYS A 23 1.85 12.08 -2.18
CA CYS A 23 3.01 11.74 -1.35
C CYS A 23 3.39 10.28 -1.60
N THR A 24 4.48 10.09 -2.34
CA THR A 24 5.09 8.78 -2.56
C THR A 24 6.60 8.94 -2.59
N PRO A 25 7.37 7.99 -2.06
CA PRO A 25 8.83 7.98 -2.24
C PRO A 25 9.22 7.55 -3.65
N LEU A 26 8.36 6.81 -4.39
CA LEU A 26 8.69 6.24 -5.69
C LEU A 26 9.07 7.31 -6.71
N ARG A 27 10.17 7.10 -7.41
CA ARG A 27 10.74 8.08 -8.35
C ARG A 27 10.25 7.83 -9.77
N HIS A 28 9.28 8.61 -10.22
CA HIS A 28 8.68 8.52 -11.55
C HIS A 28 9.74 8.43 -12.67
N SER A 29 10.74 9.30 -12.67
CA SER A 29 11.77 9.36 -13.72
C SER A 29 12.63 8.08 -13.82
N GLU A 30 12.86 7.43 -12.69
CA GLU A 30 13.63 6.17 -12.66
C GLU A 30 12.80 5.03 -13.27
N PHE A 31 11.54 4.90 -12.85
CA PHE A 31 10.64 3.92 -13.46
C PHE A 31 10.42 4.17 -14.96
N GLU A 32 10.29 5.42 -15.39
CA GLU A 32 10.16 5.78 -16.81
C GLU A 32 11.38 5.32 -17.61
N THR A 33 12.58 5.57 -17.08
CA THR A 33 13.85 5.17 -17.70
C THR A 33 13.97 3.64 -17.76
N GLU A 34 13.79 2.96 -16.64
CA GLU A 34 13.97 1.52 -16.53
C GLU A 34 12.93 0.73 -17.33
N LEU A 35 11.69 1.21 -17.43
CA LEU A 35 10.61 0.57 -18.17
C LEU A 35 10.52 1.01 -19.63
N SER A 36 11.48 1.83 -20.10
CA SER A 36 11.45 2.37 -21.48
C SER A 36 11.40 1.29 -22.57
N LEU A 37 11.98 0.10 -22.34
CA LEU A 37 11.96 -1.04 -23.24
C LEU A 37 10.87 -2.07 -22.94
N HIS A 38 10.04 -1.86 -21.92
CA HIS A 38 8.96 -2.79 -21.59
C HIS A 38 7.96 -2.90 -22.77
N PRO A 39 7.55 -4.12 -23.18
CA PRO A 39 6.69 -4.30 -24.37
C PRO A 39 5.29 -3.73 -24.21
N ASP A 40 4.71 -3.79 -23.01
CA ASP A 40 3.37 -3.24 -22.72
C ASP A 40 3.45 -1.76 -22.33
N LYS A 41 3.36 -0.89 -23.34
CA LYS A 41 3.40 0.57 -23.14
C LYS A 41 2.16 1.12 -22.44
N ALA A 42 1.02 0.46 -22.59
CA ALA A 42 -0.22 0.88 -21.93
C ALA A 42 -0.12 0.67 -20.42
N TRP A 43 0.39 -0.50 -20.00
CA TRP A 43 0.63 -0.81 -18.61
C TRP A 43 1.71 0.12 -18.00
N VAL A 44 2.82 0.37 -18.70
CA VAL A 44 3.84 1.33 -18.24
C VAL A 44 3.25 2.72 -18.04
N SER A 45 2.46 3.20 -19.01
CA SER A 45 1.80 4.51 -18.90
C SER A 45 0.85 4.58 -17.68
N TRP A 46 0.08 3.51 -17.44
CA TRP A 46 -0.79 3.40 -16.27
C TRP A 46 0.02 3.45 -14.96
N LEU A 47 1.12 2.71 -14.87
CA LEU A 47 1.97 2.65 -13.68
C LEU A 47 2.63 4.01 -13.39
N LEU A 48 3.20 4.65 -14.41
CA LEU A 48 3.80 5.98 -14.29
C LEU A 48 2.78 7.04 -13.87
N ASN A 49 1.57 6.98 -14.47
CA ASN A 49 0.48 7.83 -14.04
C ASN A 49 0.09 7.56 -12.57
N GLY A 50 0.11 6.30 -12.15
CA GLY A 50 -0.14 5.91 -10.76
C GLY A 50 0.89 6.49 -9.78
N ILE A 51 2.17 6.54 -10.16
CA ILE A 51 3.22 7.19 -9.34
C ILE A 51 2.97 8.71 -9.27
N ALA A 52 2.64 9.35 -10.39
CA ALA A 52 2.52 10.80 -10.48
C ALA A 52 1.23 11.35 -9.84
N ASN A 53 0.12 10.65 -10.03
CA ASN A 53 -1.23 11.14 -9.72
C ASN A 53 -2.00 10.25 -8.71
N GLY A 54 -1.40 9.14 -8.29
CA GLY A 54 -2.08 8.13 -7.49
C GLY A 54 -2.91 7.15 -8.31
N VAL A 55 -3.12 5.95 -7.75
CA VAL A 55 -3.95 4.92 -8.36
C VAL A 55 -5.38 4.98 -7.83
N SER A 56 -6.37 4.72 -8.70
CA SER A 56 -7.75 4.54 -8.24
C SER A 56 -7.88 3.22 -7.50
N VAL A 57 -8.63 3.24 -6.38
CA VAL A 57 -8.95 2.03 -5.62
C VAL A 57 -10.00 1.16 -6.31
N GLY A 58 -10.63 1.65 -7.39
CA GLY A 58 -11.63 0.93 -8.15
C GLY A 58 -13.01 0.85 -7.47
N PHE A 59 -13.32 1.81 -6.63
CA PHE A 59 -14.64 1.92 -6.02
C PHE A 59 -15.68 2.31 -7.07
N VAL A 60 -16.78 1.55 -7.14
CA VAL A 60 -17.88 1.80 -8.07
C VAL A 60 -19.09 2.27 -7.29
N GLY A 61 -19.60 3.42 -7.65
CA GLY A 61 -20.79 4.01 -7.03
C GLY A 61 -20.55 5.41 -6.48
N PRO A 62 -21.57 6.04 -5.93
CA PRO A 62 -21.46 7.38 -5.38
C PRO A 62 -20.68 7.39 -4.07
N HIS A 63 -19.78 8.36 -3.91
CA HIS A 63 -19.09 8.61 -2.65
C HIS A 63 -20.07 9.23 -1.66
N THR A 64 -20.69 8.39 -0.84
CA THR A 64 -21.67 8.85 0.17
C THR A 64 -21.03 8.99 1.53
N PRO A 65 -21.30 10.10 2.25
CA PRO A 65 -20.74 10.31 3.58
C PRO A 65 -21.20 9.23 4.55
N HIS A 66 -20.28 8.77 5.39
CA HIS A 66 -20.56 7.78 6.41
C HIS A 66 -19.53 7.86 7.55
N LEU A 67 -20.00 7.80 8.79
CA LEU A 67 -19.13 7.73 9.96
C LEU A 67 -19.31 6.39 10.67
N SER A 68 -18.28 5.55 10.61
CA SER A 68 -18.24 4.27 11.31
C SER A 68 -17.74 4.43 12.74
N ARG A 69 -18.26 3.60 13.64
CA ARG A 69 -17.71 3.48 14.99
C ARG A 69 -16.40 2.69 14.95
N ASN A 70 -15.45 3.09 15.79
CA ASN A 70 -14.22 2.32 15.99
C ASN A 70 -14.51 0.99 16.70
N LEU A 71 -13.65 0.01 16.49
CA LEU A 71 -13.71 -1.27 17.17
C LEU A 71 -13.36 -1.09 18.66
N ILE A 72 -13.86 -1.99 19.50
CA ILE A 72 -13.57 -1.99 20.94
C ILE A 72 -12.07 -2.04 21.20
N SER A 73 -11.32 -2.80 20.39
CA SER A 73 -9.86 -2.90 20.52
C SER A 73 -9.13 -1.56 20.34
N ALA A 74 -9.69 -0.61 19.58
CA ALA A 74 -9.11 0.73 19.46
C ALA A 74 -9.17 1.49 20.80
N SER A 75 -10.31 1.40 21.50
CA SER A 75 -10.47 2.03 22.82
C SER A 75 -9.68 1.32 23.93
N GLN A 76 -9.41 0.02 23.76
CA GLN A 76 -8.57 -0.75 24.70
C GLN A 76 -7.07 -0.47 24.51
N HIS A 77 -6.65 -0.02 23.30
CA HIS A 77 -5.26 0.26 22.96
C HIS A 77 -5.07 1.66 22.36
N PRO A 78 -5.52 2.73 23.05
CA PRO A 78 -5.57 4.07 22.46
C PRO A 78 -4.19 4.61 22.08
N LEU A 79 -3.14 4.30 22.84
CA LEU A 79 -1.78 4.74 22.55
C LEU A 79 -1.23 4.15 21.26
N ILE A 80 -1.64 2.91 20.92
CA ILE A 80 -1.23 2.28 19.66
C ILE A 80 -1.84 3.02 18.47
N ILE A 81 -3.16 3.33 18.55
CA ILE A 81 -3.85 4.07 17.49
C ILE A 81 -3.22 5.46 17.33
N SER A 82 -3.06 6.21 18.42
CA SER A 82 -2.49 7.56 18.37
C SER A 82 -1.08 7.56 17.78
N SER A 83 -0.19 6.69 18.27
CA SER A 83 1.20 6.65 17.80
C SER A 83 1.33 6.21 16.33
N GLU A 84 0.49 5.28 15.86
CA GLU A 84 0.50 4.89 14.43
C GLU A 84 -0.07 6.00 13.54
N LEU A 85 -1.14 6.71 13.96
CA LEU A 85 -1.66 7.86 13.22
C LEU A 85 -0.63 9.00 13.15
N GLU A 86 0.00 9.36 14.26
CA GLU A 86 1.06 10.37 14.31
C GLU A 86 2.21 10.03 13.37
N LYS A 87 2.64 8.79 13.36
CA LYS A 87 3.70 8.29 12.49
C LYS A 87 3.31 8.35 11.01
N GLU A 88 2.08 7.96 10.65
CA GLU A 88 1.61 8.00 9.27
C GLU A 88 1.39 9.45 8.78
N VAL A 89 0.92 10.35 9.66
CA VAL A 89 0.82 11.79 9.37
C VAL A 89 2.20 12.40 9.17
N ALA A 90 3.15 12.12 10.08
CA ALA A 90 4.52 12.60 9.96
C ALA A 90 5.23 12.11 8.70
N ALA A 91 4.86 10.91 8.21
CA ALA A 91 5.35 10.35 6.95
C ALA A 91 4.60 10.88 5.71
N GLY A 92 3.60 11.75 5.87
CA GLY A 92 2.80 12.31 4.76
C GLY A 92 1.84 11.32 4.10
N ARG A 93 1.65 10.12 4.66
CA ARG A 93 0.77 9.08 4.11
C ARG A 93 -0.67 9.14 4.61
N VAL A 94 -0.91 9.96 5.62
CA VAL A 94 -2.23 10.26 6.18
C VAL A 94 -2.35 11.77 6.31
N LEU A 95 -3.44 12.33 5.82
CA LEU A 95 -3.80 13.75 6.03
C LEU A 95 -4.58 13.91 7.33
N GLY A 96 -4.34 15.02 8.02
CA GLY A 96 -4.94 15.36 9.31
C GLY A 96 -3.87 15.67 10.36
N PRO A 97 -4.29 15.89 11.62
CA PRO A 97 -5.66 15.88 12.12
C PRO A 97 -6.50 17.07 11.61
N PHE A 98 -7.76 16.80 11.25
CA PHE A 98 -8.75 17.83 10.94
C PHE A 98 -9.76 17.91 12.10
N GLU A 99 -10.04 19.10 12.60
CA GLU A 99 -11.06 19.32 13.64
C GLU A 99 -12.48 19.09 13.15
N HIS A 100 -12.69 19.23 11.83
CA HIS A 100 -13.99 19.08 11.18
C HIS A 100 -13.90 18.07 10.02
N ILE A 101 -15.05 17.59 9.57
CA ILE A 101 -15.15 16.71 8.40
C ILE A 101 -14.54 17.45 7.19
N PRO A 102 -13.47 16.87 6.57
CA PRO A 102 -12.68 17.60 5.57
C PRO A 102 -13.38 17.75 4.21
N THR A 103 -14.32 16.86 3.87
CA THR A 103 -15.02 16.88 2.59
C THR A 103 -16.49 16.46 2.74
N PRO A 104 -17.40 16.90 1.86
CA PRO A 104 -18.83 16.54 1.94
C PRO A 104 -19.11 15.05 1.78
N SER A 105 -18.25 14.32 1.03
CA SER A 105 -18.36 12.89 0.75
C SER A 105 -17.53 12.03 1.71
N PHE A 106 -16.95 12.64 2.76
CA PHE A 106 -16.08 11.95 3.71
C PHE A 106 -16.73 10.70 4.31
N ARG A 107 -16.01 9.61 4.21
CA ARG A 107 -16.42 8.30 4.70
C ARG A 107 -15.34 7.73 5.62
N SER A 108 -15.65 7.54 6.90
CA SER A 108 -14.73 6.86 7.81
C SER A 108 -15.05 5.38 7.97
N SER A 109 -14.01 4.58 8.03
CA SER A 109 -14.04 3.19 8.47
C SER A 109 -13.52 3.07 9.91
N GLY A 110 -13.95 2.01 10.63
CA GLY A 110 -13.60 1.84 12.03
C GLY A 110 -12.12 1.47 12.21
N LEU A 111 -11.44 2.17 13.10
CA LEU A 111 -10.11 1.82 13.56
C LEU A 111 -10.16 0.68 14.59
N GLY A 112 -9.16 -0.17 14.59
CA GLY A 112 -8.95 -1.23 15.57
C GLY A 112 -7.47 -1.47 15.85
N ALA A 113 -7.18 -2.27 16.88
CA ALA A 113 -5.85 -2.74 17.19
C ALA A 113 -5.83 -4.27 17.21
N ILE A 114 -4.81 -4.87 16.59
CA ILE A 114 -4.60 -6.33 16.57
C ILE A 114 -3.18 -6.67 17.04
N PRO A 115 -3.02 -7.79 17.77
CA PRO A 115 -1.69 -8.26 18.17
C PRO A 115 -0.95 -8.86 16.98
N LYS A 116 0.36 -8.58 16.88
CA LYS A 116 1.28 -9.24 15.94
C LYS A 116 1.95 -10.45 16.62
N LYS A 117 2.45 -11.39 15.80
CA LYS A 117 3.17 -12.58 16.30
C LYS A 117 4.35 -12.27 17.23
N ASN A 118 4.97 -11.10 17.08
CA ASN A 118 6.09 -10.65 17.91
C ASN A 118 5.69 -9.92 19.20
N GLY A 119 4.42 -10.01 19.62
CA GLY A 119 3.89 -9.36 20.80
C GLY A 119 3.62 -7.85 20.66
N ARG A 120 3.94 -7.25 19.52
CA ARG A 120 3.57 -5.86 19.23
C ARG A 120 2.12 -5.76 18.77
N TRP A 121 1.55 -4.57 18.84
CA TRP A 121 0.23 -4.27 18.29
C TRP A 121 0.33 -3.49 17.00
N SER A 122 -0.69 -3.59 16.15
CA SER A 122 -0.81 -2.82 14.92
C SER A 122 -2.20 -2.21 14.81
N MET A 123 -2.26 -0.97 14.35
CA MET A 123 -3.52 -0.35 13.93
C MET A 123 -4.05 -1.05 12.67
N ILE A 124 -5.37 -1.23 12.61
CA ILE A 124 -6.08 -1.67 11.42
C ILE A 124 -7.21 -0.71 11.08
N LEU A 125 -7.52 -0.63 9.79
CA LEU A 125 -8.68 0.07 9.25
C LEU A 125 -9.68 -0.96 8.72
N HIS A 126 -10.90 -0.99 9.29
CA HIS A 126 -11.90 -2.01 8.97
C HIS A 126 -12.73 -1.65 7.74
N LEU A 127 -12.15 -1.81 6.55
CA LEU A 127 -12.74 -1.43 5.26
C LEU A 127 -13.87 -2.36 4.77
N SER A 128 -14.19 -3.43 5.50
CA SER A 128 -15.28 -4.38 5.18
C SER A 128 -16.51 -4.21 6.09
N ALA A 129 -16.62 -3.09 6.81
CA ALA A 129 -17.78 -2.76 7.64
C ALA A 129 -18.31 -1.36 7.32
N PRO A 130 -19.64 -1.13 7.44
CA PRO A 130 -20.68 -2.14 7.67
C PRO A 130 -20.92 -3.01 6.43
N TYR A 131 -21.27 -4.28 6.63
CA TYR A 131 -21.53 -5.22 5.54
C TYR A 131 -22.59 -4.70 4.56
N GLY A 132 -22.36 -4.88 3.27
CA GLY A 132 -23.24 -4.42 2.17
C GLY A 132 -23.14 -2.93 1.85
N ARG A 133 -22.36 -2.15 2.63
CA ARG A 133 -22.13 -0.71 2.42
C ARG A 133 -20.73 -0.26 2.82
N SER A 134 -19.80 -1.17 2.96
CA SER A 134 -18.41 -0.87 3.25
C SER A 134 -17.68 -0.37 2.00
N VAL A 135 -16.45 0.14 2.18
CA VAL A 135 -15.59 0.51 1.04
C VAL A 135 -15.31 -0.70 0.17
N ASN A 136 -15.00 -1.84 0.78
CA ASN A 136 -14.74 -3.07 0.03
C ASN A 136 -15.94 -3.63 -0.71
N ASP A 137 -17.18 -3.34 -0.28
CA ASP A 137 -18.39 -3.76 -1.01
C ASP A 137 -18.55 -3.00 -2.33
N GLY A 138 -18.03 -1.78 -2.43
CA GLY A 138 -18.04 -1.00 -3.66
C GLY A 138 -16.87 -1.32 -4.61
N ILE A 139 -15.97 -2.24 -4.27
CA ILE A 139 -14.86 -2.67 -5.12
C ILE A 139 -15.15 -4.08 -5.64
N HIS A 140 -15.30 -4.21 -6.95
CA HIS A 140 -15.59 -5.50 -7.58
C HIS A 140 -14.33 -6.38 -7.65
N LYS A 141 -14.38 -7.54 -6.98
CA LYS A 141 -13.23 -8.46 -6.87
C LYS A 141 -12.70 -8.90 -8.25
N GLU A 142 -13.60 -9.06 -9.20
CA GLU A 142 -13.33 -9.54 -10.55
C GLU A 142 -12.46 -8.56 -11.37
N GLN A 143 -12.42 -7.29 -10.98
CA GLN A 143 -11.59 -6.26 -11.61
C GLN A 143 -10.13 -6.27 -11.11
N PHE A 144 -9.86 -7.00 -10.03
CA PHE A 144 -8.56 -7.05 -9.38
C PHE A 144 -8.08 -8.51 -9.20
N PRO A 145 -8.01 -9.29 -10.31
CA PRO A 145 -7.51 -10.66 -10.24
C PRO A 145 -6.01 -10.63 -9.98
N ILE A 146 -5.57 -11.31 -8.94
CA ILE A 146 -4.15 -11.42 -8.63
C ILE A 146 -3.70 -12.87 -8.73
N HIS A 147 -2.58 -13.08 -9.43
CA HIS A 147 -1.87 -14.34 -9.50
C HIS A 147 -0.59 -14.18 -8.69
N TYR A 148 -0.48 -14.93 -7.64
CA TYR A 148 0.72 -14.95 -6.81
C TYR A 148 1.71 -15.96 -7.35
N ALA A 149 3.01 -15.67 -7.23
CA ALA A 149 4.02 -16.68 -7.39
C ALA A 149 3.78 -17.82 -6.37
N THR A 150 3.97 -19.02 -6.84
CA THR A 150 3.78 -20.24 -6.06
C THR A 150 5.09 -20.80 -5.54
N VAL A 151 5.03 -21.79 -4.66
CA VAL A 151 6.23 -22.53 -4.23
C VAL A 151 6.85 -23.26 -5.43
N ASP A 152 6.05 -23.70 -6.40
CA ASP A 152 6.54 -24.40 -7.59
C ASP A 152 7.35 -23.43 -8.47
N ASP A 153 6.96 -22.16 -8.63
CA ASP A 153 7.75 -21.16 -9.34
C ASP A 153 9.12 -20.94 -8.70
N ALA A 154 9.17 -20.93 -7.36
CA ALA A 154 10.43 -20.85 -6.62
C ALA A 154 11.29 -22.11 -6.81
N VAL A 155 10.68 -23.31 -6.77
CA VAL A 155 11.35 -24.59 -7.00
C VAL A 155 11.91 -24.65 -8.43
N ASP A 156 11.14 -24.22 -9.42
CA ASP A 156 11.57 -24.18 -10.81
C ASP A 156 12.76 -23.26 -11.02
N LEU A 157 12.73 -22.07 -10.38
CA LEU A 157 13.86 -21.15 -10.42
C LEU A 157 15.11 -21.76 -9.78
N ILE A 158 14.99 -22.31 -8.56
CA ILE A 158 16.10 -22.96 -7.84
C ILE A 158 16.68 -24.11 -8.66
N SER A 159 15.83 -24.91 -9.32
CA SER A 159 16.23 -26.07 -10.11
C SER A 159 17.11 -25.71 -11.31
N ARG A 160 16.93 -24.51 -11.87
CA ARG A 160 17.79 -24.00 -12.96
C ARG A 160 19.25 -23.80 -12.51
N PHE A 161 19.45 -23.46 -11.24
CA PHE A 161 20.79 -23.28 -10.64
C PHE A 161 21.39 -24.58 -10.12
N GLY A 162 20.57 -25.61 -9.94
CA GLY A 162 20.99 -26.96 -9.57
C GLY A 162 21.36 -27.11 -8.09
N LYS A 163 22.00 -28.24 -7.79
CA LYS A 163 22.35 -28.60 -6.42
C LYS A 163 23.35 -27.60 -5.81
N GLY A 164 22.99 -27.07 -4.64
CA GLY A 164 23.81 -26.09 -3.93
C GLY A 164 23.52 -24.64 -4.31
N ALA A 165 22.44 -24.36 -5.05
CA ALA A 165 21.97 -23.00 -5.31
C ALA A 165 21.90 -22.19 -4.01
N ILE A 166 22.32 -20.93 -4.07
CA ILE A 166 22.34 -19.99 -2.95
C ILE A 166 21.07 -19.13 -3.05
N LEU A 167 20.39 -18.95 -1.91
CA LEU A 167 19.15 -18.24 -1.81
C LEU A 167 19.31 -17.03 -0.89
N ALA A 168 18.71 -15.92 -1.27
CA ALA A 168 18.59 -14.75 -0.41
C ALA A 168 17.18 -14.17 -0.49
N LYS A 169 16.77 -13.48 0.57
CA LYS A 169 15.48 -12.81 0.63
C LYS A 169 15.68 -11.31 0.78
N VAL A 170 14.96 -10.53 -0.01
CA VAL A 170 14.80 -9.07 0.15
C VAL A 170 13.33 -8.77 0.39
N ASP A 171 13.04 -8.03 1.44
CA ASP A 171 11.70 -7.60 1.84
C ASP A 171 11.53 -6.09 1.61
N LEU A 172 10.47 -5.70 0.93
CA LEU A 172 10.13 -4.28 0.73
C LEU A 172 9.34 -3.76 1.95
N LYS A 173 9.98 -2.88 2.72
CA LYS A 173 9.34 -2.26 3.90
C LYS A 173 8.21 -1.33 3.52
N ALA A 174 7.14 -1.39 4.31
CA ALA A 174 5.97 -0.54 4.14
C ALA A 174 5.38 -0.56 2.71
N ALA A 175 5.56 -1.67 2.00
CA ALA A 175 5.30 -1.88 0.57
C ALA A 175 4.01 -1.23 0.06
N PHE A 176 2.86 -1.60 0.60
CA PHE A 176 1.57 -1.00 0.24
C PHE A 176 1.55 0.51 0.49
N ARG A 177 2.21 0.97 1.54
CA ARG A 177 2.23 2.38 1.96
C ARG A 177 3.10 3.28 1.07
N MET A 178 3.81 2.72 0.08
CA MET A 178 4.56 3.47 -0.92
C MET A 178 3.71 3.83 -2.13
N VAL A 179 2.63 3.08 -2.40
CA VAL A 179 1.75 3.31 -3.55
C VAL A 179 0.70 4.36 -3.18
N PRO A 180 0.70 5.52 -3.86
CA PRO A 180 -0.23 6.59 -3.57
C PRO A 180 -1.60 6.30 -4.18
N ILE A 181 -2.65 6.79 -3.52
CA ILE A 181 -4.03 6.71 -3.99
C ILE A 181 -4.42 8.03 -4.65
N HIS A 182 -5.19 7.93 -5.74
CA HIS A 182 -5.72 9.09 -6.43
C HIS A 182 -6.56 9.96 -5.49
N PRO A 183 -6.39 11.28 -5.49
CA PRO A 183 -7.09 12.19 -4.57
C PRO A 183 -8.62 12.08 -4.56
N ASP A 184 -9.22 11.66 -5.67
CA ASP A 184 -10.66 11.48 -5.76
C ASP A 184 -11.17 10.33 -4.87
N ASP A 185 -10.31 9.38 -4.49
CA ASP A 185 -10.66 8.23 -3.66
C ASP A 185 -10.32 8.44 -2.16
N TRP A 186 -9.64 9.53 -1.78
CA TRP A 186 -9.25 9.78 -0.37
C TRP A 186 -10.45 9.88 0.57
N ASP A 187 -11.57 10.41 0.09
CA ASP A 187 -12.82 10.53 0.85
C ASP A 187 -13.35 9.19 1.35
N LEU A 188 -13.05 8.10 0.64
CA LEU A 188 -13.44 6.73 0.98
C LEU A 188 -12.64 6.14 2.13
N LEU A 189 -11.43 6.66 2.38
CA LEU A 189 -10.43 6.11 3.27
C LEU A 189 -10.26 6.95 4.54
N GLY A 190 -11.36 7.54 4.98
CA GLY A 190 -11.39 8.35 6.18
C GLY A 190 -11.28 7.53 7.46
N MET A 191 -10.75 8.18 8.48
CA MET A 191 -10.63 7.68 9.84
C MET A 191 -11.10 8.75 10.82
N GLN A 192 -11.63 8.33 11.99
CA GLN A 192 -11.97 9.23 13.07
C GLN A 192 -11.31 8.76 14.37
N TRP A 193 -10.57 9.66 15.03
CA TRP A 193 -9.91 9.35 16.29
C TRP A 193 -9.88 10.55 17.23
N GLN A 194 -10.35 10.35 18.48
CA GLN A 194 -10.35 11.36 19.54
C GLN A 194 -10.90 12.73 19.12
N GLY A 195 -12.01 12.72 18.36
CA GLY A 195 -12.67 13.94 17.88
C GLY A 195 -12.10 14.52 16.60
N ASN A 196 -10.97 14.05 16.13
CA ASN A 196 -10.34 14.48 14.88
C ASN A 196 -10.61 13.51 13.74
N PHE A 197 -10.47 14.03 12.50
CA PHE A 197 -10.65 13.29 11.26
C PHE A 197 -9.32 13.17 10.52
N TYR A 198 -9.16 12.07 9.78
CA TYR A 198 -7.96 11.77 9.00
C TYR A 198 -8.36 11.14 7.68
N MET A 199 -7.52 11.24 6.65
CA MET A 199 -7.71 10.57 5.36
C MET A 199 -6.43 9.84 4.96
N ASP A 200 -6.55 8.57 4.60
CA ASP A 200 -5.44 7.80 4.06
C ASP A 200 -5.20 8.17 2.59
N THR A 201 -3.94 8.39 2.22
CA THR A 201 -3.52 8.81 0.87
C THR A 201 -2.66 7.77 0.15
N CYS A 202 -2.35 6.67 0.84
CA CYS A 202 -1.61 5.54 0.30
C CYS A 202 -2.39 4.24 0.54
N LEU A 203 -2.08 3.17 -0.21
CA LEU A 203 -2.80 1.90 -0.11
C LEU A 203 -2.81 1.37 1.35
N PRO A 204 -3.98 1.26 1.99
CA PRO A 204 -4.08 0.68 3.32
C PRO A 204 -4.16 -0.84 3.26
N PHE A 205 -3.68 -1.49 4.31
CA PHE A 205 -3.96 -2.90 4.52
C PHE A 205 -5.47 -3.14 4.71
N GLY A 206 -5.99 -4.22 4.11
CA GLY A 206 -7.40 -4.59 4.19
C GLY A 206 -8.29 -3.99 3.10
N LEU A 207 -7.78 -3.12 2.23
CA LEU A 207 -8.48 -2.68 1.03
C LEU A 207 -8.48 -3.84 0.01
N ARG A 208 -9.66 -4.11 -0.59
CA ARG A 208 -9.85 -5.27 -1.48
C ARG A 208 -8.94 -5.25 -2.71
N SER A 209 -8.74 -4.09 -3.31
CA SER A 209 -7.89 -3.91 -4.49
C SER A 209 -6.41 -3.76 -4.17
N ALA A 210 -6.03 -3.48 -2.91
CA ALA A 210 -4.65 -3.15 -2.57
C ALA A 210 -3.62 -4.25 -2.94
N PRO A 211 -3.88 -5.56 -2.76
CA PRO A 211 -2.92 -6.58 -3.19
C PRO A 211 -2.65 -6.56 -4.69
N PHE A 212 -3.70 -6.42 -5.52
CA PHE A 212 -3.54 -6.31 -6.97
C PHE A 212 -2.79 -5.05 -7.35
N LEU A 213 -3.21 -3.88 -6.83
CA LEU A 213 -2.60 -2.60 -7.15
C LEU A 213 -1.12 -2.58 -6.78
N PHE A 214 -0.78 -3.02 -5.56
CA PHE A 214 0.62 -3.12 -5.16
C PHE A 214 1.42 -4.09 -6.05
N ASN A 215 0.83 -5.26 -6.38
CA ASN A 215 1.51 -6.26 -7.22
C ASN A 215 1.91 -5.70 -8.58
N GLN A 216 1.17 -4.73 -9.16
CA GLN A 216 1.56 -4.10 -10.43
C GLN A 216 2.91 -3.37 -10.29
N PHE A 217 3.18 -2.74 -9.16
CA PHE A 217 4.46 -2.06 -8.88
C PHE A 217 5.57 -3.07 -8.55
N ALA A 218 5.24 -4.16 -7.86
CA ALA A 218 6.19 -5.25 -7.59
C ALA A 218 6.59 -5.98 -8.89
N GLU A 219 5.65 -6.19 -9.82
CA GLU A 219 5.93 -6.73 -11.17
C GLU A 219 6.85 -5.79 -11.97
N ALA A 220 6.68 -4.47 -11.85
CA ALA A 220 7.59 -3.52 -12.49
C ALA A 220 9.02 -3.68 -11.96
N LEU A 221 9.19 -3.72 -10.65
CA LEU A 221 10.48 -3.95 -10.03
C LEU A 221 11.06 -5.32 -10.45
N HIS A 222 10.25 -6.38 -10.46
CA HIS A 222 10.68 -7.70 -10.90
C HIS A 222 11.16 -7.68 -12.36
N TRP A 223 10.40 -7.07 -13.26
CA TRP A 223 10.78 -6.95 -14.67
C TRP A 223 12.10 -6.18 -14.83
N ILE A 224 12.26 -5.07 -14.14
CA ILE A 224 13.48 -4.25 -14.13
C ILE A 224 14.68 -5.08 -13.66
N LEU A 225 14.56 -5.75 -12.52
CA LEU A 225 15.61 -6.59 -11.95
C LEU A 225 16.00 -7.72 -12.92
N HIS A 226 15.02 -8.40 -13.50
CA HIS A 226 15.28 -9.52 -14.40
C HIS A 226 15.87 -9.06 -15.73
N THR A 227 15.24 -8.06 -16.38
CA THR A 227 15.57 -7.68 -17.76
C THR A 227 16.78 -6.76 -17.84
N ASN A 228 16.86 -5.74 -17.00
CA ASN A 228 17.91 -4.73 -17.07
C ASN A 228 19.13 -5.07 -16.22
N HIS A 229 18.92 -5.79 -15.10
CA HIS A 229 19.96 -6.07 -14.12
C HIS A 229 20.34 -7.54 -14.01
N HIS A 230 19.72 -8.42 -14.79
CA HIS A 230 20.00 -9.87 -14.86
C HIS A 230 19.96 -10.55 -13.48
N VAL A 231 19.02 -10.12 -12.63
CA VAL A 231 18.78 -10.72 -11.33
C VAL A 231 17.71 -11.81 -11.49
N ASP A 232 18.06 -13.03 -11.14
CA ASP A 232 17.10 -14.14 -11.09
C ASP A 232 16.39 -14.14 -9.75
N ALA A 233 15.12 -13.76 -9.79
CA ALA A 233 14.28 -13.65 -8.61
C ALA A 233 12.86 -14.14 -8.90
N VAL A 234 12.14 -14.51 -7.86
CA VAL A 234 10.69 -14.66 -7.84
C VAL A 234 10.15 -13.86 -6.67
N HIS A 235 8.98 -13.23 -6.81
CA HIS A 235 8.43 -12.44 -5.72
C HIS A 235 7.01 -12.87 -5.36
N TYR A 236 6.70 -12.74 -4.07
CA TYR A 236 5.35 -12.85 -3.53
C TYR A 236 5.02 -11.55 -2.81
N LEU A 237 4.29 -10.66 -3.50
CA LEU A 237 4.07 -9.28 -3.05
C LEU A 237 5.40 -8.57 -2.75
N ASP A 238 5.62 -8.24 -1.48
CA ASP A 238 6.77 -7.50 -0.96
C ASP A 238 8.02 -8.36 -0.71
N ASP A 239 7.90 -9.69 -0.79
CA ASP A 239 8.97 -10.64 -0.54
C ASP A 239 9.62 -11.10 -1.84
N PHE A 240 10.89 -10.75 -2.08
CA PHE A 240 11.69 -11.18 -3.22
C PHE A 240 12.66 -12.29 -2.82
N LEU A 241 12.54 -13.47 -3.44
CA LEU A 241 13.50 -14.56 -3.35
C LEU A 241 14.49 -14.47 -4.50
N ILE A 242 15.74 -14.20 -4.20
CA ILE A 242 16.85 -14.11 -5.16
C ILE A 242 17.60 -15.43 -5.15
N VAL A 243 17.93 -15.94 -6.34
CA VAL A 243 18.62 -17.22 -6.50
C VAL A 243 19.93 -17.00 -7.27
N GLY A 244 20.99 -17.68 -6.86
CA GLY A 244 22.29 -17.63 -7.53
C GLY A 244 23.00 -18.99 -7.56
N SER A 245 24.04 -19.07 -8.39
CA SER A 245 24.82 -20.27 -8.60
C SER A 245 25.60 -20.71 -7.36
N PRO A 246 25.84 -22.02 -7.18
CA PRO A 246 26.64 -22.55 -6.09
C PRO A 246 28.08 -22.04 -6.12
N GLY A 247 28.60 -21.67 -4.95
CA GLY A 247 30.03 -21.32 -4.79
C GLY A 247 30.50 -20.04 -5.49
N ALA A 248 29.56 -19.24 -6.04
CA ALA A 248 29.86 -17.95 -6.65
C ALA A 248 29.30 -16.81 -5.81
N ASP A 249 29.92 -15.64 -5.88
CA ASP A 249 29.41 -14.40 -5.23
C ASP A 249 28.17 -13.85 -5.98
N GLN A 250 27.62 -14.61 -6.94
CA GLN A 250 26.52 -14.17 -7.80
C GLN A 250 25.29 -13.79 -6.99
N CYS A 251 24.86 -14.65 -6.05
CA CYS A 251 23.69 -14.34 -5.23
C CYS A 251 23.91 -13.07 -4.41
N ALA A 252 25.07 -12.91 -3.80
CA ALA A 252 25.43 -11.71 -3.04
C ALA A 252 25.44 -10.47 -3.93
N SER A 253 26.02 -10.58 -5.14
CA SER A 253 26.02 -9.50 -6.14
C SER A 253 24.60 -9.14 -6.59
N SER A 254 23.74 -10.13 -6.84
CA SER A 254 22.34 -9.94 -7.20
C SER A 254 21.54 -9.25 -6.08
N VAL A 255 21.80 -9.60 -4.82
CA VAL A 255 21.21 -8.89 -3.66
C VAL A 255 21.67 -7.43 -3.63
N GLN A 256 22.97 -7.17 -3.79
CA GLN A 256 23.47 -5.80 -3.80
C GLN A 256 22.87 -4.99 -4.95
N GLU A 257 22.76 -5.59 -6.14
CA GLU A 257 22.13 -4.92 -7.28
C GLU A 257 20.65 -4.65 -7.04
N THR A 258 19.90 -5.61 -6.47
CA THR A 258 18.51 -5.39 -6.04
C THR A 258 18.39 -4.21 -5.08
N LEU A 259 19.26 -4.14 -4.07
CA LEU A 259 19.26 -3.03 -3.12
C LEU A 259 19.57 -1.68 -3.78
N ARG A 260 20.51 -1.64 -4.76
CA ARG A 260 20.80 -0.42 -5.53
C ARG A 260 19.62 0.04 -6.38
N VAL A 261 18.96 -0.89 -7.08
CA VAL A 261 17.75 -0.59 -7.85
C VAL A 261 16.67 -0.05 -6.93
N CYS A 262 16.41 -0.73 -5.82
CA CYS A 262 15.45 -0.28 -4.82
C CYS A 262 15.78 1.12 -4.28
N GLU A 263 17.03 1.43 -3.98
CA GLU A 263 17.47 2.76 -3.52
C GLU A 263 17.23 3.83 -4.61
N ARG A 264 17.56 3.51 -5.86
CA ARG A 264 17.40 4.41 -7.01
C ARG A 264 15.93 4.71 -7.28
N GLU A 265 15.04 3.72 -7.22
CA GLU A 265 13.59 3.87 -7.38
C GLU A 265 12.88 4.33 -6.11
N ALA A 266 13.65 4.44 -5.00
CA ALA A 266 13.21 4.80 -3.65
C ALA A 266 12.26 3.80 -2.98
N TRP A 267 12.42 2.51 -3.25
CA TRP A 267 11.86 1.45 -2.42
C TRP A 267 12.61 1.36 -1.08
N TYR A 268 11.84 1.20 0.01
CA TYR A 268 12.46 0.90 1.31
C TYR A 268 12.65 -0.61 1.45
N THR A 269 13.86 -1.04 1.76
CA THR A 269 14.20 -2.47 1.93
C THR A 269 14.63 -2.78 3.35
N SER A 270 14.40 -4.05 3.79
CA SER A 270 15.09 -4.63 4.92
C SER A 270 16.19 -5.56 4.37
N GLY A 271 17.41 -5.11 4.38
CA GLY A 271 18.54 -6.01 4.13
C GLY A 271 18.65 -7.00 5.28
N HIS A 272 18.36 -8.26 5.00
CA HIS A 272 18.76 -9.39 5.83
C HIS A 272 19.59 -10.29 4.92
N GLY A 273 20.93 -10.15 5.08
CA GLY A 273 21.88 -11.13 4.58
C GLY A 273 21.89 -12.34 5.50
#